data_6d73a23a5586b6970c0a42522ef0b7d5
#
_entry.id   6d73a23a5586b6970c0a42522ef0b7d5
#
_cell.length_a   1.000
_cell.length_b   1.000
_cell.length_c   1.000
_cell.angle_alpha   90.00
_cell.angle_beta   90.00
_cell.angle_gamma   90.00
#
_symmetry.space_group_name_H-M   'P 1'
#
loop_
_entity.id
_entity.type
_entity.pdbx_description
1 polymer ?
#
loop_
_entity_poly.entity_id
_entity_poly.type
_entity_poly.pdbx_seq_one_letter_code
_entity_poly.pdbx_strand_id
1 'polypeptide(L)'
;MPRYLVERTFPDGLGLTADDVGARAAAAVVATNAEDGVTWIHSYVGLDKHTTWCIYDGPSPESIRHAATANGLPVDRILEVRVLDPYFYGGAA
;
A
#
# COMPACT_ATOMS: atom_id res chain seq x y z
N MET A 1 -2.29 11.98 -10.12
CA MET A 1 -1.42 10.79 -10.17
C MET A 1 -2.29 9.56 -10.06
N PRO A 2 -2.03 8.49 -10.82
CA PRO A 2 -2.81 7.26 -10.72
C PRO A 2 -2.76 6.64 -9.34
N ARG A 3 -3.82 5.91 -9.00
CA ARG A 3 -3.94 5.20 -7.73
C ARG A 3 -3.97 3.71 -8.00
N TYR A 4 -3.29 2.95 -7.13
CA TYR A 4 -3.14 1.51 -7.29
C TYR A 4 -3.51 0.78 -6.02
N LEU A 5 -4.18 -0.37 -6.19
CA LEU A 5 -4.37 -1.35 -5.13
C LEU A 5 -3.36 -2.46 -5.34
N VAL A 6 -2.62 -2.79 -4.28
CA VAL A 6 -1.62 -3.86 -4.30
C VAL A 6 -2.05 -4.94 -3.32
N GLU A 7 -2.28 -6.15 -3.83
CA GLU A 7 -2.59 -7.31 -3.01
C GLU A 7 -1.30 -8.07 -2.71
N ARG A 8 -1.10 -8.42 -1.44
CA ARG A 8 0.09 -9.15 -0.96
C ARG A 8 -0.32 -10.30 -0.08
N THR A 9 0.41 -11.40 -0.20
CA THR A 9 0.28 -12.55 0.71
C THR A 9 1.57 -12.71 1.50
N PHE A 10 1.43 -12.82 2.81
CA PHE A 10 2.53 -13.08 3.74
C PHE A 10 2.33 -14.49 4.32
N PRO A 11 3.05 -15.51 3.81
CA PRO A 11 2.82 -16.89 4.25
C PRO A 11 3.03 -17.11 5.74
N ASP A 12 3.96 -16.36 6.34
CA ASP A 12 4.27 -16.44 7.78
C ASP A 12 3.55 -15.36 8.60
N GLY A 13 2.62 -14.63 7.99
CA GLY A 13 1.91 -13.53 8.61
C GLY A 13 2.67 -12.21 8.58
N LEU A 14 1.92 -11.13 8.69
CA LEU A 14 2.49 -9.77 8.74
C LEU A 14 3.02 -9.51 10.15
N GLY A 15 4.33 -9.22 10.25
CA GLY A 15 5.00 -8.98 11.53
C GLY A 15 4.98 -7.52 11.99
N LEU A 16 4.26 -6.63 11.31
CA LEU A 16 4.20 -5.22 11.67
C LEU A 16 3.32 -5.02 12.90
N THR A 17 3.89 -4.40 13.93
CA THR A 17 3.22 -4.16 15.20
C THR A 17 2.83 -2.69 15.35
N ALA A 18 1.84 -2.40 16.24
CA ALA A 18 1.36 -1.04 16.49
C ALA A 18 2.13 -0.38 17.65
N ASP A 19 3.44 -0.50 17.66
CA ASP A 19 4.35 0.06 18.67
C ASP A 19 5.46 0.88 17.99
N ASP A 20 6.46 1.31 18.75
CA ASP A 20 7.57 2.12 18.22
C ASP A 20 8.38 1.37 17.16
N VAL A 21 8.51 0.05 17.26
CA VAL A 21 9.20 -0.77 16.27
C VAL A 21 8.40 -0.76 14.97
N GLY A 22 7.10 -0.98 15.05
CA GLY A 22 6.21 -0.92 13.89
C GLY A 22 6.18 0.46 13.24
N ALA A 23 6.17 1.52 14.05
CA ALA A 23 6.18 2.90 13.56
C ALA A 23 7.47 3.19 12.76
N ARG A 24 8.62 2.74 13.26
CA ARG A 24 9.90 2.92 12.56
C ARG A 24 9.95 2.12 11.26
N ALA A 25 9.42 0.89 11.26
CA ALA A 25 9.35 0.06 10.06
C ALA A 25 8.46 0.71 9.00
N ALA A 26 7.30 1.23 9.40
CA ALA A 26 6.40 1.95 8.50
C ALA A 26 7.05 3.22 7.93
N ALA A 27 7.75 3.98 8.76
CA ALA A 27 8.46 5.19 8.32
C ALA A 27 9.56 4.86 7.30
N ALA A 28 10.27 3.75 7.47
CA ALA A 28 11.27 3.30 6.51
C ALA A 28 10.65 2.94 5.16
N VAL A 29 9.51 2.28 5.16
CA VAL A 29 8.75 1.97 3.94
C VAL A 29 8.32 3.25 3.22
N VAL A 30 7.78 4.22 3.95
CA VAL A 30 7.36 5.51 3.39
C VAL A 30 8.56 6.23 2.73
N ALA A 31 9.70 6.25 3.39
CA ALA A 31 10.91 6.89 2.85
C ALA A 31 11.40 6.19 1.58
N THR A 32 11.40 4.87 1.55
CA THR A 32 11.81 4.09 0.37
C THR A 32 10.85 4.33 -0.79
N ASN A 33 9.55 4.34 -0.54
CA ASN A 33 8.53 4.61 -1.55
C ASN A 33 8.72 5.99 -2.20
N ALA A 34 9.08 6.99 -1.41
CA ALA A 34 9.27 8.35 -1.90
C ALA A 34 10.35 8.45 -2.96
N GLU A 35 11.36 7.59 -2.94
CA GLU A 35 12.42 7.56 -3.95
C GLU A 35 11.88 7.22 -5.34
N ASP A 36 10.78 6.49 -5.43
CA ASP A 36 10.11 6.14 -6.68
C ASP A 36 8.88 7.02 -6.98
N GLY A 37 8.67 8.07 -6.20
CA GLY A 37 7.50 8.93 -6.33
C GLY A 37 6.21 8.25 -5.89
N VAL A 38 6.30 7.25 -5.05
CA VAL A 38 5.17 6.46 -4.55
C VAL A 38 4.77 6.94 -3.18
N THR A 39 3.47 7.17 -2.98
CA THR A 39 2.90 7.55 -1.69
C THR A 39 2.00 6.43 -1.19
N TRP A 40 2.30 5.92 -0.02
CA TRP A 40 1.45 4.96 0.66
C TRP A 40 0.30 5.69 1.35
N ILE A 41 -0.93 5.43 0.91
CA ILE A 41 -2.12 6.09 1.45
C ILE A 41 -2.58 5.39 2.72
N HIS A 42 -2.92 4.11 2.63
CA HIS A 42 -3.25 3.23 3.74
C HIS A 42 -3.31 1.78 3.24
N SER A 43 -3.48 0.86 4.18
CA SER A 43 -3.65 -0.56 3.86
C SER A 43 -4.78 -1.15 4.68
N TYR A 44 -5.41 -2.18 4.13
CA TYR A 44 -6.28 -3.08 4.87
C TYR A 44 -5.51 -4.37 5.13
N VAL A 45 -5.63 -4.89 6.34
CA VAL A 45 -4.97 -6.13 6.75
C VAL A 45 -6.05 -7.15 7.08
N GLY A 46 -6.00 -8.33 6.46
CA GLY A 46 -6.89 -9.42 6.79
C GLY A 46 -6.77 -9.82 8.25
N LEU A 47 -7.84 -10.29 8.87
CA LEU A 47 -7.84 -10.61 10.30
C LEU A 47 -6.84 -11.70 10.65
N ASP A 48 -6.53 -12.60 9.72
CA ASP A 48 -5.51 -13.64 9.89
C ASP A 48 -4.08 -13.11 9.70
N LYS A 49 -3.92 -11.86 9.27
CA LYS A 49 -2.65 -11.17 9.00
C LYS A 49 -1.83 -11.81 7.87
N HIS A 50 -2.45 -12.60 7.01
CA HIS A 50 -1.75 -13.22 5.88
C HIS A 50 -1.93 -12.48 4.56
N THR A 51 -2.97 -11.65 4.43
CA THR A 51 -3.23 -10.88 3.22
C THR A 51 -3.37 -9.40 3.56
N THR A 52 -2.77 -8.55 2.73
CA THR A 52 -2.95 -7.10 2.80
C THR A 52 -3.40 -6.55 1.44
N TRP A 53 -4.17 -5.47 1.51
CA TRP A 53 -4.60 -4.69 0.36
C TRP A 53 -4.14 -3.25 0.60
N CYS A 54 -3.10 -2.85 -0.12
CA CYS A 54 -2.43 -1.57 0.10
C CYS A 54 -2.82 -0.60 -0.99
N ILE A 55 -3.11 0.64 -0.64
CA ILE A 55 -3.47 1.71 -1.56
C ILE A 55 -2.31 2.67 -1.68
N TYR A 56 -1.87 2.92 -2.93
CA TYR A 56 -0.77 3.82 -3.25
C TYR A 56 -1.16 4.80 -4.34
N ASP A 57 -0.59 5.99 -4.29
CA ASP A 57 -0.47 6.87 -5.45
C ASP A 57 0.93 6.73 -6.01
N GLY A 58 1.05 6.64 -7.33
CA GLY A 58 2.34 6.50 -7.98
C GLY A 58 2.25 6.76 -9.49
N PRO A 59 3.40 7.02 -10.16
CA PRO A 59 3.38 7.38 -11.58
C PRO A 59 3.04 6.19 -12.50
N SER A 60 3.33 4.96 -12.08
CA SER A 60 3.15 3.77 -12.92
C SER A 60 3.14 2.50 -12.07
N PRO A 61 2.61 1.38 -12.58
CA PRO A 61 2.73 0.08 -11.91
C PRO A 61 4.18 -0.34 -11.69
N GLU A 62 5.07 0.01 -12.61
CA GLU A 62 6.50 -0.30 -12.53
C GLU A 62 7.14 0.38 -11.33
N SER A 63 6.78 1.64 -11.05
CA SER A 63 7.27 2.36 -9.87
C SER A 63 6.80 1.69 -8.58
N ILE A 64 5.56 1.20 -8.54
CA ILE A 64 5.02 0.45 -7.41
C ILE A 64 5.81 -0.85 -7.20
N ARG A 65 6.08 -1.60 -8.29
CA ARG A 65 6.86 -2.84 -8.22
C ARG A 65 8.28 -2.59 -7.75
N HIS A 66 8.91 -1.53 -8.24
CA HIS A 66 10.27 -1.16 -7.86
C HIS A 66 10.35 -0.83 -6.37
N ALA A 67 9.41 -0.03 -5.87
CA ALA A 67 9.32 0.31 -4.46
C ALA A 67 9.09 -0.93 -3.59
N ALA A 68 8.19 -1.84 -4.02
CA ALA A 68 7.93 -3.09 -3.32
C ALA A 68 9.18 -3.96 -3.22
N THR A 69 9.93 -4.09 -4.32
CA THR A 69 11.19 -4.84 -4.35
C THR A 69 12.21 -4.22 -3.39
N ALA A 70 12.35 -2.90 -3.40
CA ALA A 70 13.26 -2.19 -2.52
C ALA A 70 12.91 -2.37 -1.04
N ASN A 71 11.62 -2.52 -0.73
CA ASN A 71 11.14 -2.78 0.63
C ASN A 71 11.16 -4.28 1.01
N GLY A 72 11.47 -5.16 0.07
CA GLY A 72 11.43 -6.61 0.30
C GLY A 72 10.02 -7.15 0.48
N LEU A 73 9.03 -6.53 -0.12
CA LEU A 73 7.62 -6.90 0.02
C LEU A 73 7.13 -7.72 -1.17
N PRO A 74 6.33 -8.78 -0.95
CA PRO A 74 5.73 -9.54 -2.03
C PRO A 74 4.65 -8.72 -2.74
N VAL A 75 4.38 -9.06 -4.00
CA VAL A 75 3.28 -8.48 -4.78
C VAL A 75 2.57 -9.60 -5.50
N ASP A 76 1.32 -9.84 -5.17
CA ASP A 76 0.49 -10.83 -5.87
C ASP A 76 -0.10 -10.21 -7.13
N ARG A 77 -0.64 -9.00 -6.98
CA ARG A 77 -1.16 -8.25 -8.14
C ARG A 77 -1.26 -6.77 -7.84
N ILE A 78 -1.26 -5.98 -8.91
CA ILE A 78 -1.44 -4.54 -8.88
C ILE A 78 -2.59 -4.19 -9.82
N LEU A 79 -3.54 -3.40 -9.32
CA LEU A 79 -4.68 -2.91 -10.09
C LEU A 79 -4.71 -1.39 -10.02
N GLU A 80 -4.87 -0.73 -11.16
CA GLU A 80 -5.20 0.69 -11.14
C GLU A 80 -6.65 0.84 -10.72
N VAL A 81 -6.92 1.73 -9.75
CA VAL A 81 -8.23 1.88 -9.14
C VAL A 81 -8.59 3.36 -9.04
N ARG A 82 -9.87 3.62 -8.82
CA ARG A 82 -10.37 4.95 -8.49
C ARG A 82 -11.26 4.85 -7.27
N VAL A 83 -11.31 5.93 -6.50
CA VAL A 83 -12.16 6.00 -5.32
C VAL A 83 -13.61 6.23 -5.75
N LEU A 84 -14.50 5.40 -5.23
CA LEU A 84 -15.92 5.61 -5.28
C LEU A 84 -16.38 5.90 -3.86
N ASP A 85 -16.58 7.18 -3.54
CA ASP A 85 -16.94 7.64 -2.20
C ASP A 85 -18.37 8.16 -2.22
N PRO A 86 -19.27 7.56 -1.44
CA PRO A 86 -20.68 8.02 -1.40
C PRO A 86 -20.81 9.49 -0.99
N TYR A 87 -19.96 9.96 -0.09
CA TYR A 87 -19.98 11.34 0.37
C TYR A 87 -19.55 12.31 -0.73
N PHE A 88 -18.63 11.90 -1.58
CA PHE A 88 -18.23 12.69 -2.74
C PHE A 88 -19.41 12.90 -3.68
N TYR A 89 -20.15 11.84 -4.02
CA TYR A 89 -21.32 11.94 -4.86
C TYR A 89 -22.48 12.68 -4.17
N GLY A 90 -22.68 12.44 -2.90
CA GLY A 90 -23.67 13.14 -2.11
C GLY A 90 -23.39 14.64 -2.04
N GLY A 91 -22.12 15.02 -1.89
CA GLY A 91 -21.72 16.42 -1.90
C GLY A 91 -21.87 17.08 -3.25
N ALA A 92 -21.81 16.33 -4.35
CA ALA A 92 -21.99 16.82 -5.70
C ALA A 92 -23.46 16.97 -6.09
N ALA A 93 -24.32 16.29 -5.38
CA ALA A 93 -25.76 16.39 -5.59
C ALA A 93 -26.31 17.63 -4.90
#